data_4ceb5d94d23ce6d691b1b02df4507446
#
_entry.id   4ceb5d94d23ce6d691b1b02df4507446
#
_cell.length_a   1.000
_cell.length_b   1.000
_cell.length_c   1.000
_cell.angle_alpha   90.00
_cell.angle_beta   90.00
_cell.angle_gamma   90.00
#
_symmetry.space_group_name_H-M   'P 1'
#
loop_
_entity.id
_entity.type
_entity.pdbx_description
1 polymer ?
#
loop_
_entity_poly.entity_id
_entity_poly.type
_entity_poly.pdbx_seq_one_letter_code
_entity_poly.pdbx_strand_id
1 'polypeptide(L)'
;MKIYNVQIKTMDGGRTIPNGWIEVENGKITAVESGTPENITESDINGKSGLLLPGFIDAHTHLGIIENGIDFEGDDCNEATDPFTPQMRTIDGINPFDRCFEEARKRGITSVVVAPGSANPCGGEIIAMKTMGRRADDMLIKTTGIKFALGENPKRTYNDRDEMPVTRMATAAVIREGLAKAVRYLDDVNIFESDRENHDMPEYDIKCEALIPLLNGEIAAHFHCHRADDMFTALRISKEFGLKAVIVHATEGYLIADILGTEKGIAAISGPVICDRCKPEMKGLDIKNTAELVRNGVKTSICTDHPVIPIQYLPASAAMAVKGGLDYESALEAITIKAAEIADIDKTTGSITVGKDADIQLYHGNPLDIANEPELVMIGGKINS
;
A
#
# COMPACT_ATOMS: atom_id res chain seq x y z
N MET A 1 24.56 -7.53 15.34
CA MET A 1 25.06 -6.21 14.88
C MET A 1 24.26 -5.13 15.57
N LYS A 2 24.94 -4.10 16.09
CA LYS A 2 24.27 -2.97 16.75
C LYS A 2 24.40 -1.71 15.90
N ILE A 3 23.38 -0.85 15.96
CA ILE A 3 23.46 0.52 15.45
C ILE A 3 23.25 1.42 16.65
N TYR A 4 24.22 2.24 16.98
CA TYR A 4 24.27 3.02 18.22
C TYR A 4 24.63 4.48 17.97
N ASN A 5 24.50 5.32 19.03
CA ASN A 5 24.69 6.76 18.95
C ASN A 5 23.77 7.37 17.89
N VAL A 6 22.48 7.11 18.03
CA VAL A 6 21.41 7.56 17.13
C VAL A 6 20.23 8.13 17.91
N GLN A 7 19.54 9.10 17.34
CA GLN A 7 18.18 9.42 17.73
C GLN A 7 17.25 8.41 17.07
N ILE A 8 16.37 7.76 17.82
CA ILE A 8 15.46 6.76 17.27
C ILE A 8 14.02 7.30 17.29
N LYS A 9 13.39 7.45 16.15
CA LYS A 9 11.93 7.60 16.02
C LYS A 9 11.34 6.22 15.69
N THR A 10 10.71 5.60 16.66
CA THR A 10 10.28 4.20 16.51
C THR A 10 9.08 4.03 15.59
N MET A 11 8.27 5.06 15.38
CA MET A 11 6.93 4.99 14.74
C MET A 11 6.01 3.95 15.44
N ASP A 12 6.22 3.74 16.75
CA ASP A 12 5.43 2.89 17.63
C ASP A 12 4.94 3.73 18.81
N GLY A 13 3.65 4.11 18.77
CA GLY A 13 2.99 4.90 19.81
C GLY A 13 3.65 6.27 20.08
N GLY A 14 4.31 6.88 19.11
CA GLY A 14 4.99 8.18 19.24
C GLY A 14 6.29 8.13 20.05
N ARG A 15 6.82 6.94 20.37
CA ARG A 15 8.06 6.79 21.16
C ARG A 15 9.26 7.30 20.38
N THR A 16 9.99 8.26 20.97
CA THR A 16 11.27 8.77 20.48
C THR A 16 12.35 8.57 21.55
N ILE A 17 13.53 8.08 21.16
CA ILE A 17 14.69 7.90 22.02
C ILE A 17 15.77 8.89 21.55
N PRO A 18 16.10 9.95 22.34
CA PRO A 18 17.02 11.01 21.89
C PRO A 18 18.45 10.56 21.65
N ASN A 19 18.90 9.55 22.38
CA ASN A 19 20.17 8.87 22.18
C ASN A 19 19.99 7.40 22.57
N GLY A 20 20.12 6.53 21.61
CA GLY A 20 19.86 5.10 21.79
C GLY A 20 20.63 4.22 20.83
N TRP A 21 20.26 2.98 20.85
CA TRP A 21 20.80 1.92 19.99
C TRP A 21 19.75 0.84 19.73
N ILE A 22 19.94 0.12 18.65
CA ILE A 22 19.20 -1.09 18.32
C ILE A 22 20.17 -2.25 18.14
N GLU A 23 19.67 -3.48 18.32
CA GLU A 23 20.36 -4.70 17.95
C GLU A 23 19.59 -5.46 16.89
N VAL A 24 20.32 -5.99 15.91
CA VAL A 24 19.77 -6.75 14.80
C VAL A 24 20.43 -8.12 14.75
N GLU A 25 19.60 -9.19 14.82
CA GLU A 25 20.03 -10.57 14.67
C GLU A 25 19.10 -11.33 13.75
N ASN A 26 19.64 -12.11 12.84
CA ASN A 26 18.87 -12.92 11.88
C ASN A 26 17.79 -12.14 11.12
N GLY A 27 18.10 -10.89 10.78
CA GLY A 27 17.19 -10.02 10.04
C GLY A 27 16.10 -9.34 10.89
N LYS A 28 16.07 -9.59 12.20
CA LYS A 28 15.07 -9.04 13.13
C LYS A 28 15.70 -8.06 14.12
N ILE A 29 14.91 -7.11 14.58
CA ILE A 29 15.25 -6.21 15.68
C ILE A 29 15.10 -7.01 16.98
N THR A 30 16.19 -7.15 17.76
CA THR A 30 16.20 -7.89 19.03
C THR A 30 16.28 -6.99 20.25
N ALA A 31 16.76 -5.74 20.10
CA ALA A 31 16.74 -4.74 21.17
C ALA A 31 16.51 -3.33 20.62
N VAL A 32 15.85 -2.47 21.42
CA VAL A 32 15.66 -1.04 21.16
C VAL A 32 15.76 -0.30 22.49
N GLU A 33 16.93 0.29 22.77
CA GLU A 33 17.30 0.78 24.10
C GLU A 33 17.85 2.21 24.05
N SER A 34 17.78 2.88 25.21
CA SER A 34 18.42 4.19 25.43
C SER A 34 19.88 4.05 25.87
N GLY A 35 20.68 5.08 25.62
CA GLY A 35 22.08 5.16 26.02
C GLY A 35 23.03 4.49 25.04
N THR A 36 24.12 3.95 25.53
CA THR A 36 25.19 3.32 24.74
C THR A 36 25.23 1.82 25.05
N PRO A 37 25.29 0.95 24.03
CA PRO A 37 25.37 -0.49 24.27
C PRO A 37 26.69 -0.89 24.90
N GLU A 38 26.67 -1.96 25.69
CA GLU A 38 27.88 -2.64 26.14
C GLU A 38 28.46 -3.46 24.97
N ASN A 39 29.78 -3.74 25.03
CA ASN A 39 30.48 -4.64 24.09
C ASN A 39 30.30 -4.28 22.62
N ILE A 40 30.67 -3.03 22.25
CA ILE A 40 30.72 -2.58 20.85
C ILE A 40 31.84 -3.31 20.12
N THR A 41 31.54 -3.81 18.93
CA THR A 41 32.48 -4.54 18.05
C THR A 41 32.72 -3.76 16.74
N GLU A 42 33.69 -4.20 15.95
CA GLU A 42 34.01 -3.58 14.65
C GLU A 42 32.86 -3.74 13.61
N SER A 43 31.98 -4.71 13.83
CA SER A 43 30.81 -4.91 12.97
C SER A 43 29.63 -4.01 13.32
N ASP A 44 29.70 -3.29 14.46
CA ASP A 44 28.63 -2.40 14.90
C ASP A 44 28.78 -1.01 14.27
N ILE A 45 27.66 -0.36 14.02
CA ILE A 45 27.60 0.89 13.29
C ILE A 45 27.39 2.06 14.25
N ASN A 46 28.31 3.02 14.24
CA ASN A 46 28.12 4.30 14.92
C ASN A 46 27.33 5.25 14.02
N GLY A 47 26.10 5.55 14.39
CA GLY A 47 25.22 6.43 13.64
C GLY A 47 25.48 7.92 13.82
N LYS A 48 26.56 8.32 14.52
CA LYS A 48 27.07 9.71 14.63
C LYS A 48 25.98 10.76 14.97
N SER A 49 25.10 10.41 15.89
CA SER A 49 23.92 11.20 16.30
C SER A 49 22.89 11.45 15.19
N GLY A 50 22.90 10.61 14.16
CA GLY A 50 21.89 10.63 13.09
C GLY A 50 20.51 10.16 13.57
N LEU A 51 19.52 10.38 12.74
CA LEU A 51 18.13 9.98 12.94
C LEU A 51 17.89 8.61 12.35
N LEU A 52 17.56 7.62 13.20
CA LEU A 52 17.17 6.28 12.83
C LEU A 52 15.63 6.18 12.75
N LEU A 53 15.14 5.73 11.61
CA LEU A 53 13.73 5.56 11.27
C LEU A 53 13.46 4.15 10.76
N PRO A 54 12.23 3.62 10.84
CA PRO A 54 11.84 2.47 10.01
C PRO A 54 11.94 2.85 8.54
N GLY A 55 12.11 1.86 7.69
CA GLY A 55 12.05 2.03 6.24
C GLY A 55 10.70 2.58 5.81
N PHE A 56 10.71 3.40 4.76
CA PHE A 56 9.49 3.92 4.17
C PHE A 56 8.72 2.82 3.41
N ILE A 57 7.41 2.98 3.37
CA ILE A 57 6.48 2.07 2.71
C ILE A 57 5.59 2.88 1.78
N ASP A 58 5.64 2.59 0.48
CA ASP A 58 4.66 3.14 -0.44
C ASP A 58 3.41 2.25 -0.45
N ALA A 59 2.29 2.84 -0.04
CA ALA A 59 1.05 2.10 0.20
C ALA A 59 0.28 1.72 -1.07
N HIS A 60 0.66 2.26 -2.24
CA HIS A 60 0.06 1.92 -3.53
C HIS A 60 0.97 2.30 -4.69
N THR A 61 1.39 1.30 -5.44
CA THR A 61 2.27 1.43 -6.61
C THR A 61 1.90 0.42 -7.69
N HIS A 62 2.51 0.58 -8.87
CA HIS A 62 2.56 -0.40 -9.95
C HIS A 62 4.01 -0.84 -10.22
N LEU A 63 4.86 -0.76 -9.20
CA LEU A 63 6.29 -1.06 -9.28
C LEU A 63 6.53 -2.51 -9.70
N GLY A 64 7.33 -2.70 -10.74
CA GLY A 64 7.69 -4.00 -11.27
C GLY A 64 6.66 -4.64 -12.21
N ILE A 65 5.42 -4.10 -12.29
CA ILE A 65 4.41 -4.49 -13.29
C ILE A 65 4.17 -3.39 -14.35
N ILE A 66 4.80 -2.23 -14.18
CA ILE A 66 5.03 -1.25 -15.23
C ILE A 66 6.54 -0.98 -15.23
N GLU A 67 7.26 -1.65 -16.12
CA GLU A 67 8.72 -1.55 -16.18
C GLU A 67 9.17 -0.21 -16.77
N ASN A 68 10.16 0.42 -16.14
CA ASN A 68 10.65 1.71 -16.56
C ASN A 68 11.37 1.65 -17.91
N GLY A 69 10.87 2.41 -18.89
CA GLY A 69 11.49 2.58 -20.20
C GLY A 69 11.23 1.44 -21.19
N ILE A 70 10.31 0.53 -20.87
CA ILE A 70 9.82 -0.53 -21.76
C ILE A 70 8.34 -0.30 -21.97
N ASP A 71 7.92 -0.02 -23.19
CA ASP A 71 6.55 0.29 -23.59
C ASP A 71 5.60 -0.90 -23.34
N PHE A 72 4.72 -1.24 -24.23
CA PHE A 72 3.69 -2.29 -24.08
C PHE A 72 4.23 -3.64 -23.55
N GLU A 73 5.42 -4.03 -23.92
CA GLU A 73 6.03 -5.30 -23.48
C GLU A 73 6.31 -5.34 -21.99
N GLY A 74 6.57 -4.18 -21.37
CA GLY A 74 6.80 -4.05 -19.92
C GLY A 74 5.60 -3.49 -19.14
N ASP A 75 4.41 -3.41 -19.74
CA ASP A 75 3.17 -2.94 -19.08
C ASP A 75 2.18 -4.08 -18.86
N ASP A 76 2.32 -4.74 -17.71
CA ASP A 76 1.42 -5.79 -17.21
C ASP A 76 0.37 -5.25 -16.20
N CYS A 77 0.15 -3.94 -16.21
CA CYS A 77 -0.67 -3.29 -15.18
C CYS A 77 -2.17 -3.62 -15.30
N ASN A 78 -2.68 -3.81 -16.52
CA ASN A 78 -4.12 -3.95 -16.76
C ASN A 78 -4.46 -5.05 -17.78
N GLU A 79 -5.10 -6.13 -17.32
CA GLU A 79 -5.74 -7.11 -18.20
C GLU A 79 -7.14 -6.58 -18.61
N ALA A 80 -7.16 -5.68 -19.58
CA ALA A 80 -8.39 -4.96 -19.94
C ALA A 80 -9.30 -5.70 -20.95
N THR A 81 -9.12 -7.01 -21.16
CA THR A 81 -9.96 -7.83 -22.06
C THR A 81 -11.17 -8.44 -21.37
N ASP A 82 -11.24 -8.37 -20.04
CA ASP A 82 -12.35 -8.82 -19.20
C ASP A 82 -12.51 -7.81 -18.04
N PRO A 83 -13.69 -7.25 -17.81
CA PRO A 83 -13.90 -6.23 -16.76
C PRO A 83 -13.81 -6.78 -15.33
N PHE A 84 -13.77 -8.10 -15.15
CA PHE A 84 -13.79 -8.73 -13.82
C PHE A 84 -12.77 -9.87 -13.73
N THR A 85 -11.57 -9.56 -13.25
CA THR A 85 -10.39 -10.43 -13.23
C THR A 85 -9.78 -10.64 -11.85
N PRO A 86 -10.56 -11.03 -10.81
CA PRO A 86 -10.06 -11.19 -9.44
C PRO A 86 -8.97 -12.26 -9.30
N GLN A 87 -8.91 -13.21 -10.24
CA GLN A 87 -7.94 -14.32 -10.25
C GLN A 87 -6.54 -13.92 -10.73
N MET A 88 -6.35 -12.70 -11.26
CA MET A 88 -5.03 -12.24 -11.67
C MET A 88 -4.15 -11.99 -10.45
N ARG A 89 -2.96 -12.56 -10.48
CA ARG A 89 -2.00 -12.49 -9.38
C ARG A 89 -0.88 -11.53 -9.73
N THR A 90 -0.79 -10.41 -9.01
CA THR A 90 0.23 -9.39 -9.26
C THR A 90 1.66 -9.94 -9.25
N ILE A 91 1.93 -10.96 -8.43
CA ILE A 91 3.27 -11.56 -8.33
C ILE A 91 3.76 -12.14 -9.68
N ASP A 92 2.85 -12.59 -10.55
CA ASP A 92 3.19 -13.20 -11.83
C ASP A 92 3.67 -12.16 -12.87
N GLY A 93 3.35 -10.88 -12.67
CA GLY A 93 3.81 -9.75 -13.50
C GLY A 93 5.04 -9.02 -12.96
N ILE A 94 5.54 -9.38 -11.76
CA ILE A 94 6.66 -8.65 -11.14
C ILE A 94 8.00 -8.97 -11.83
N ASN A 95 8.66 -7.94 -12.37
CA ASN A 95 10.09 -8.00 -12.71
C ASN A 95 10.94 -7.44 -11.55
N PRO A 96 11.63 -8.30 -10.75
CA PRO A 96 12.44 -7.84 -9.62
C PRO A 96 13.73 -7.11 -10.04
N PHE A 97 14.04 -7.09 -11.34
CA PHE A 97 15.21 -6.40 -11.92
C PHE A 97 14.86 -5.03 -12.50
N ASP A 98 13.60 -4.59 -12.42
CA ASP A 98 13.27 -3.21 -12.78
C ASP A 98 14.12 -2.26 -11.92
N ARG A 99 14.79 -1.31 -12.60
CA ARG A 99 15.68 -0.32 -11.96
C ARG A 99 15.00 0.49 -10.87
N CYS A 100 13.69 0.65 -10.93
CA CYS A 100 12.93 1.42 -9.96
C CYS A 100 12.93 0.79 -8.55
N PHE A 101 13.19 -0.52 -8.42
CA PHE A 101 13.46 -1.14 -7.12
C PHE A 101 14.76 -0.62 -6.47
N GLU A 102 15.82 -0.40 -7.28
CA GLU A 102 17.05 0.20 -6.78
C GLU A 102 16.85 1.66 -6.39
N GLU A 103 16.12 2.42 -7.21
CA GLU A 103 15.78 3.82 -6.94
C GLU A 103 14.94 3.96 -5.65
N ALA A 104 14.01 3.04 -5.40
CA ALA A 104 13.25 2.97 -4.14
C ALA A 104 14.19 2.76 -2.94
N ARG A 105 15.08 1.75 -3.00
CA ARG A 105 16.02 1.45 -1.91
C ARG A 105 16.95 2.62 -1.59
N LYS A 106 17.47 3.32 -2.61
CA LYS A 106 18.34 4.49 -2.42
C LYS A 106 17.66 5.62 -1.65
N ARG A 107 16.34 5.66 -1.66
CA ARG A 107 15.53 6.68 -0.93
C ARG A 107 14.88 6.13 0.35
N GLY A 108 15.36 4.99 0.84
CA GLY A 108 14.89 4.40 2.09
C GLY A 108 13.52 3.73 2.01
N ILE A 109 12.98 3.50 0.82
CA ILE A 109 11.72 2.77 0.64
C ILE A 109 12.04 1.28 0.64
N THR A 110 11.69 0.60 1.74
CA THR A 110 12.06 -0.79 2.00
C THR A 110 10.97 -1.79 1.64
N SER A 111 9.73 -1.32 1.58
CA SER A 111 8.58 -2.12 1.19
C SER A 111 7.60 -1.31 0.33
N VAL A 112 6.86 -2.01 -0.51
CA VAL A 112 5.85 -1.42 -1.39
C VAL A 112 4.60 -2.29 -1.42
N VAL A 113 3.46 -1.67 -1.67
CA VAL A 113 2.21 -2.37 -1.99
C VAL A 113 1.99 -2.25 -3.49
N VAL A 114 2.10 -3.36 -4.19
CA VAL A 114 1.93 -3.42 -5.65
C VAL A 114 0.53 -3.92 -5.98
N ALA A 115 -0.14 -3.18 -6.84
CA ALA A 115 -1.52 -3.45 -7.25
C ALA A 115 -1.65 -3.43 -8.78
N PRO A 116 -2.58 -4.18 -9.36
CA PRO A 116 -3.03 -3.93 -10.72
C PRO A 116 -3.56 -2.51 -10.90
N GLY A 117 -3.60 -2.05 -12.14
CA GLY A 117 -4.15 -0.77 -12.50
C GLY A 117 -5.67 -0.66 -12.28
N SER A 118 -6.25 0.40 -12.81
CA SER A 118 -7.66 0.74 -12.58
C SER A 118 -8.52 0.71 -13.85
N ALA A 119 -8.07 0.02 -14.91
CA ALA A 119 -8.88 -0.16 -16.12
C ALA A 119 -10.13 -1.01 -15.86
N ASN A 120 -10.03 -2.02 -14.99
CA ASN A 120 -11.10 -2.96 -14.69
C ASN A 120 -11.90 -2.58 -13.45
N PRO A 121 -13.23 -2.78 -13.44
CA PRO A 121 -14.01 -2.77 -12.19
C PRO A 121 -13.43 -3.67 -11.11
N CYS A 122 -12.85 -4.83 -11.47
CA CYS A 122 -12.04 -5.68 -10.61
C CYS A 122 -10.77 -6.12 -11.35
N GLY A 123 -9.60 -5.71 -10.86
CA GLY A 123 -8.31 -5.89 -11.54
C GLY A 123 -7.48 -7.07 -11.04
N GLY A 124 -7.73 -7.60 -9.85
CA GLY A 124 -6.99 -8.74 -9.30
C GLY A 124 -6.33 -8.49 -7.94
N GLU A 125 -5.45 -9.38 -7.58
CA GLU A 125 -4.76 -9.47 -6.29
C GLU A 125 -3.78 -8.30 -6.09
N ILE A 126 -3.65 -7.85 -4.85
CA ILE A 126 -2.68 -6.82 -4.41
C ILE A 126 -1.71 -7.49 -3.45
N ILE A 127 -0.43 -7.21 -3.59
CA ILE A 127 0.62 -7.76 -2.75
C ILE A 127 1.44 -6.68 -2.05
N ALA A 128 1.90 -6.96 -0.82
CA ALA A 128 2.98 -6.23 -0.18
C ALA A 128 4.29 -7.00 -0.36
N MET A 129 5.36 -6.30 -0.70
CA MET A 129 6.66 -6.91 -0.93
C MET A 129 7.81 -6.01 -0.49
N LYS A 130 8.96 -6.61 -0.21
CA LYS A 130 10.23 -5.90 0.01
C LYS A 130 10.76 -5.36 -1.32
N THR A 131 11.51 -4.29 -1.26
CA THR A 131 12.16 -3.72 -2.46
C THR A 131 13.49 -4.39 -2.79
N MET A 132 13.97 -5.34 -1.98
CA MET A 132 15.24 -6.02 -2.15
C MET A 132 15.06 -7.53 -2.30
N GLY A 133 15.50 -8.06 -3.43
CA GLY A 133 15.48 -9.49 -3.76
C GLY A 133 15.90 -9.72 -5.20
N ARG A 134 15.92 -10.98 -5.62
CA ARG A 134 16.22 -11.40 -6.99
C ARG A 134 15.11 -12.26 -7.60
N ARG A 135 14.16 -12.67 -6.79
CA ARG A 135 12.96 -13.40 -7.17
C ARG A 135 11.78 -12.77 -6.47
N ALA A 136 10.68 -12.60 -7.17
CA ALA A 136 9.45 -12.03 -6.61
C ALA A 136 8.98 -12.81 -5.36
N ASP A 137 9.09 -14.14 -5.39
CA ASP A 137 8.73 -15.01 -4.24
C ASP A 137 9.51 -14.66 -2.96
N ASP A 138 10.82 -14.35 -3.09
CA ASP A 138 11.69 -14.02 -1.94
C ASP A 138 11.44 -12.59 -1.42
N MET A 139 10.80 -11.75 -2.23
CA MET A 139 10.43 -10.37 -1.89
C MET A 139 9.02 -10.27 -1.32
N LEU A 140 8.14 -11.23 -1.60
CA LEU A 140 6.74 -11.24 -1.16
C LEU A 140 6.65 -11.25 0.37
N ILE A 141 5.85 -10.32 0.92
CA ILE A 141 5.46 -10.33 2.34
C ILE A 141 4.14 -11.08 2.49
N LYS A 142 3.09 -10.62 1.78
CA LYS A 142 1.77 -11.28 1.73
C LYS A 142 0.86 -10.65 0.66
N THR A 143 -0.22 -11.34 0.35
CA THR A 143 -1.39 -10.75 -0.32
C THR A 143 -2.15 -9.86 0.67
N THR A 144 -2.51 -8.64 0.26
CA THR A 144 -3.12 -7.62 1.11
C THR A 144 -4.54 -7.26 0.72
N GLY A 145 -4.91 -7.49 -0.54
CA GLY A 145 -6.23 -7.08 -1.02
C GLY A 145 -6.55 -7.53 -2.43
N ILE A 146 -7.75 -7.12 -2.86
CA ILE A 146 -8.22 -7.19 -4.25
C ILE A 146 -8.42 -5.75 -4.74
N LYS A 147 -7.94 -5.46 -5.94
CA LYS A 147 -8.11 -4.18 -6.62
C LYS A 147 -9.50 -4.08 -7.25
N PHE A 148 -10.22 -3.04 -6.86
CA PHE A 148 -11.42 -2.57 -7.54
C PHE A 148 -11.21 -1.16 -8.06
N ALA A 149 -11.95 -0.77 -9.11
CA ALA A 149 -11.93 0.59 -9.60
C ALA A 149 -13.33 1.10 -9.91
N LEU A 150 -13.56 2.34 -9.51
CA LEU A 150 -14.73 3.16 -9.80
C LEU A 150 -14.29 4.42 -10.56
N GLY A 151 -15.27 5.24 -10.98
CA GLY A 151 -14.97 6.51 -11.59
C GLY A 151 -14.73 6.45 -13.10
N GLU A 152 -13.78 7.24 -13.56
CA GLU A 152 -13.54 7.49 -14.99
C GLU A 152 -12.85 6.34 -15.71
N ASN A 153 -11.85 5.72 -15.07
CA ASN A 153 -10.97 4.77 -15.75
C ASN A 153 -11.70 3.55 -16.32
N PRO A 154 -12.52 2.78 -15.55
CA PRO A 154 -13.26 1.66 -16.14
C PRO A 154 -14.23 2.08 -17.24
N LYS A 155 -14.91 3.21 -17.05
CA LYS A 155 -15.82 3.75 -18.05
C LYS A 155 -15.14 4.04 -19.38
N ARG A 156 -13.96 4.68 -19.32
CA ARG A 156 -13.20 5.06 -20.51
C ARG A 156 -12.66 3.84 -21.24
N THR A 157 -12.02 2.93 -20.49
CA THR A 157 -11.43 1.71 -21.03
C THR A 157 -12.43 0.90 -21.85
N TYR A 158 -13.62 0.67 -21.31
CA TYR A 158 -14.64 -0.16 -21.99
C TYR A 158 -15.48 0.61 -22.98
N ASN A 159 -15.70 1.93 -22.81
CA ASN A 159 -16.31 2.76 -23.84
C ASN A 159 -15.47 2.79 -25.12
N ASP A 160 -14.15 2.85 -25.02
CA ASP A 160 -13.26 2.86 -26.19
C ASP A 160 -13.28 1.52 -26.96
N ARG A 161 -13.91 0.49 -26.40
CA ARG A 161 -14.11 -0.86 -26.97
C ARG A 161 -15.56 -1.17 -27.34
N ASP A 162 -16.48 -0.24 -27.14
CA ASP A 162 -17.93 -0.46 -27.26
C ASP A 162 -18.46 -1.61 -26.37
N GLU A 163 -17.87 -1.76 -25.17
CA GLU A 163 -18.19 -2.80 -24.19
C GLU A 163 -18.68 -2.20 -22.86
N MET A 164 -19.29 -3.02 -22.00
CA MET A 164 -19.69 -2.64 -20.64
C MET A 164 -18.48 -2.79 -19.68
N PRO A 165 -18.27 -1.81 -18.73
CA PRO A 165 -19.13 -0.70 -18.33
C PRO A 165 -18.80 0.64 -19.01
N VAL A 166 -19.80 1.40 -19.44
CA VAL A 166 -19.65 2.78 -19.92
C VAL A 166 -20.28 3.82 -18.98
N THR A 167 -20.85 3.39 -17.87
CA THR A 167 -21.45 4.24 -16.84
C THR A 167 -21.00 3.83 -15.43
N ARG A 168 -21.06 4.78 -14.46
CA ARG A 168 -20.80 4.47 -13.04
C ARG A 168 -21.76 3.40 -12.51
N MET A 169 -23.01 3.39 -12.98
CA MET A 169 -24.00 2.36 -12.62
C MET A 169 -23.56 0.98 -13.10
N ALA A 170 -23.08 0.87 -14.34
CA ALA A 170 -22.61 -0.39 -14.91
C ALA A 170 -21.32 -0.86 -14.22
N THR A 171 -20.37 0.03 -13.93
CA THR A 171 -19.16 -0.31 -13.15
C THR A 171 -19.54 -0.93 -11.80
N ALA A 172 -20.43 -0.28 -11.05
CA ALA A 172 -20.91 -0.78 -9.76
C ALA A 172 -21.70 -2.09 -9.89
N ALA A 173 -22.45 -2.27 -11.00
CA ALA A 173 -23.19 -3.51 -11.26
C ALA A 173 -22.25 -4.69 -11.51
N VAL A 174 -21.20 -4.52 -12.32
CA VAL A 174 -20.18 -5.56 -12.58
C VAL A 174 -19.52 -6.02 -11.27
N ILE A 175 -19.13 -5.08 -10.40
CA ILE A 175 -18.55 -5.41 -9.09
C ILE A 175 -19.54 -6.21 -8.24
N ARG A 176 -20.80 -5.76 -8.14
CA ARG A 176 -21.84 -6.46 -7.36
C ARG A 176 -22.16 -7.85 -7.88
N GLU A 177 -22.25 -7.99 -9.20
CA GLU A 177 -22.52 -9.28 -9.84
C GLU A 177 -21.42 -10.30 -9.48
N GLY A 178 -20.15 -9.91 -9.62
CA GLY A 178 -19.03 -10.78 -9.26
C GLY A 178 -18.98 -11.13 -7.77
N LEU A 179 -19.16 -10.15 -6.89
CA LEU A 179 -19.20 -10.38 -5.45
C LEU A 179 -20.40 -11.24 -5.03
N ALA A 180 -21.60 -11.00 -5.59
CA ALA A 180 -22.78 -11.80 -5.28
C ALA A 180 -22.65 -13.25 -5.76
N LYS A 181 -21.98 -13.47 -6.90
CA LYS A 181 -21.64 -14.81 -7.38
C LYS A 181 -20.68 -15.52 -6.42
N ALA A 182 -19.62 -14.81 -5.98
CA ALA A 182 -18.65 -15.36 -5.04
C ALA A 182 -19.25 -15.68 -3.66
N VAL A 183 -20.19 -14.85 -3.16
CA VAL A 183 -20.93 -15.13 -1.91
C VAL A 183 -21.71 -16.44 -2.04
N ARG A 184 -22.48 -16.63 -3.12
CA ARG A 184 -23.24 -17.88 -3.32
C ARG A 184 -22.32 -19.08 -3.44
N TYR A 185 -21.21 -18.93 -4.16
CA TYR A 185 -20.21 -19.98 -4.28
C TYR A 185 -19.63 -20.38 -2.92
N LEU A 186 -19.27 -19.41 -2.09
CA LEU A 186 -18.76 -19.63 -0.74
C LEU A 186 -19.81 -20.31 0.17
N ASP A 187 -21.09 -19.90 0.05
CA ASP A 187 -22.20 -20.55 0.78
C ASP A 187 -22.32 -22.03 0.37
N ASP A 188 -22.26 -22.34 -0.92
CA ASP A 188 -22.33 -23.72 -1.43
C ASP A 188 -21.12 -24.55 -0.96
N VAL A 189 -19.90 -23.99 -0.96
CA VAL A 189 -18.70 -24.63 -0.39
C VAL A 189 -18.89 -24.91 1.10
N ASN A 190 -19.39 -23.95 1.88
CA ASN A 190 -19.62 -24.13 3.32
C ASN A 190 -20.70 -25.18 3.61
N ILE A 191 -21.75 -25.24 2.80
CA ILE A 191 -22.79 -26.29 2.91
C ILE A 191 -22.17 -27.67 2.66
N PHE A 192 -21.40 -27.82 1.59
CA PHE A 192 -20.69 -29.06 1.30
C PHE A 192 -19.75 -29.47 2.44
N GLU A 193 -18.92 -28.52 2.93
CA GLU A 193 -17.97 -28.81 4.03
C GLU A 193 -18.68 -29.21 5.33
N SER A 194 -19.88 -28.70 5.58
CA SER A 194 -20.67 -29.06 6.77
C SER A 194 -21.36 -30.43 6.69
N ASP A 195 -21.67 -30.90 5.47
CA ASP A 195 -22.37 -32.17 5.24
C ASP A 195 -22.01 -32.77 3.88
N ARG A 196 -20.79 -33.32 3.80
CA ARG A 196 -20.21 -33.92 2.58
C ARG A 196 -20.93 -35.18 2.09
N GLU A 197 -21.75 -35.82 2.93
CA GLU A 197 -22.47 -37.04 2.57
C GLU A 197 -23.74 -36.71 1.76
N ASN A 198 -24.35 -35.57 1.99
CA ASN A 198 -25.64 -35.19 1.41
C ASN A 198 -25.56 -34.04 0.38
N HIS A 199 -24.38 -33.45 0.19
CA HIS A 199 -24.18 -32.34 -0.73
C HIS A 199 -23.00 -32.63 -1.68
N ASP A 200 -23.10 -32.14 -2.92
CA ASP A 200 -22.01 -32.17 -3.89
C ASP A 200 -21.12 -30.92 -3.76
N MET A 201 -19.81 -31.10 -3.98
CA MET A 201 -18.90 -29.97 -4.09
C MET A 201 -19.29 -29.11 -5.29
N PRO A 202 -19.43 -27.78 -5.16
CA PRO A 202 -19.69 -26.91 -6.31
C PRO A 202 -18.57 -26.99 -7.34
N GLU A 203 -18.93 -26.76 -8.61
CA GLU A 203 -17.94 -26.71 -9.69
C GLU A 203 -16.91 -25.61 -9.40
N TYR A 204 -15.62 -25.93 -9.59
CA TYR A 204 -14.53 -25.00 -9.32
C TYR A 204 -14.61 -23.76 -10.19
N ASP A 205 -14.68 -22.58 -9.55
CA ASP A 205 -14.66 -21.28 -10.19
C ASP A 205 -13.49 -20.45 -9.67
N ILE A 206 -12.44 -20.31 -10.47
CA ILE A 206 -11.20 -19.62 -10.11
C ILE A 206 -11.43 -18.15 -9.72
N LYS A 207 -12.44 -17.48 -10.31
CA LYS A 207 -12.78 -16.09 -9.96
C LYS A 207 -13.45 -15.99 -8.59
N CYS A 208 -14.31 -16.94 -8.28
CA CYS A 208 -14.95 -17.03 -6.97
C CYS A 208 -13.93 -17.39 -5.88
N GLU A 209 -13.07 -18.38 -6.14
CA GLU A 209 -11.98 -18.78 -5.23
C GLU A 209 -11.07 -17.61 -4.85
N ALA A 210 -10.68 -16.77 -5.82
CA ALA A 210 -9.84 -15.61 -5.59
C ALA A 210 -10.48 -14.56 -4.65
N LEU A 211 -11.80 -14.57 -4.52
CA LEU A 211 -12.57 -13.63 -3.68
C LEU A 211 -12.87 -14.19 -2.28
N ILE A 212 -12.66 -15.48 -2.01
CA ILE A 212 -12.91 -16.07 -0.69
C ILE A 212 -12.17 -15.37 0.44
N PRO A 213 -10.84 -15.10 0.35
CA PRO A 213 -10.12 -14.38 1.41
C PRO A 213 -10.67 -12.96 1.66
N LEU A 214 -11.16 -12.29 0.62
CA LEU A 214 -11.81 -10.98 0.73
C LEU A 214 -13.13 -11.08 1.51
N LEU A 215 -13.99 -12.04 1.16
CA LEU A 215 -15.28 -12.26 1.81
C LEU A 215 -15.13 -12.72 3.26
N ASN A 216 -14.07 -13.46 3.57
CA ASN A 216 -13.72 -13.86 4.94
C ASN A 216 -13.11 -12.70 5.76
N GLY A 217 -12.83 -11.55 5.14
CA GLY A 217 -12.19 -10.40 5.81
C GLY A 217 -10.70 -10.61 6.14
N GLU A 218 -10.03 -11.55 5.50
CA GLU A 218 -8.60 -11.82 5.64
C GLU A 218 -7.76 -10.76 4.92
N ILE A 219 -8.29 -10.22 3.79
CA ILE A 219 -7.70 -9.16 2.99
C ILE A 219 -8.72 -8.04 2.76
N ALA A 220 -8.28 -6.90 2.24
CA ALA A 220 -9.13 -5.71 2.04
C ALA A 220 -9.54 -5.49 0.58
N ALA A 221 -10.66 -4.81 0.36
CA ALA A 221 -11.07 -4.28 -0.94
C ALA A 221 -10.41 -2.90 -1.15
N HIS A 222 -9.53 -2.77 -2.12
CA HIS A 222 -8.91 -1.49 -2.48
C HIS A 222 -9.66 -0.85 -3.65
N PHE A 223 -10.40 0.21 -3.39
CA PHE A 223 -11.18 0.93 -4.39
C PHE A 223 -10.44 2.16 -4.89
N HIS A 224 -10.04 2.15 -6.16
CA HIS A 224 -9.62 3.36 -6.86
C HIS A 224 -10.81 4.32 -6.97
N CYS A 225 -10.72 5.48 -6.32
CA CYS A 225 -11.73 6.53 -6.33
C CYS A 225 -11.08 7.90 -6.19
N HIS A 226 -11.34 8.81 -7.12
CA HIS A 226 -10.93 10.21 -6.97
C HIS A 226 -12.06 11.08 -6.42
N ARG A 227 -13.29 10.90 -6.90
CA ARG A 227 -14.44 11.74 -6.60
C ARG A 227 -15.18 11.27 -5.35
N ALA A 228 -15.76 12.23 -4.62
CA ALA A 228 -16.57 11.96 -3.43
C ALA A 228 -17.78 11.05 -3.70
N ASP A 229 -18.46 11.21 -4.84
CA ASP A 229 -19.62 10.38 -5.21
C ASP A 229 -19.22 8.92 -5.51
N ASP A 230 -18.02 8.67 -6.07
CA ASP A 230 -17.48 7.33 -6.27
C ASP A 230 -17.05 6.71 -4.93
N MET A 231 -16.49 7.49 -3.99
CA MET A 231 -16.19 7.01 -2.62
C MET A 231 -17.48 6.56 -1.90
N PHE A 232 -18.57 7.29 -2.02
CA PHE A 232 -19.87 6.83 -1.48
C PHE A 232 -20.35 5.53 -2.12
N THR A 233 -20.03 5.29 -3.39
CA THR A 233 -20.34 4.01 -4.04
C THR A 233 -19.50 2.88 -3.48
N ALA A 234 -18.18 3.11 -3.26
CA ALA A 234 -17.29 2.15 -2.59
C ALA A 234 -17.81 1.81 -1.18
N LEU A 235 -18.22 2.80 -0.39
CA LEU A 235 -18.80 2.59 0.93
C LEU A 235 -20.08 1.75 0.89
N ARG A 236 -20.98 2.02 -0.08
CA ARG A 236 -22.21 1.22 -0.24
C ARG A 236 -21.90 -0.24 -0.55
N ILE A 237 -21.01 -0.50 -1.51
CA ILE A 237 -20.60 -1.86 -1.88
C ILE A 237 -19.94 -2.56 -0.66
N SER A 238 -19.03 -1.87 0.02
CA SER A 238 -18.35 -2.43 1.18
C SER A 238 -19.33 -2.82 2.30
N LYS A 239 -20.32 -1.98 2.58
CA LYS A 239 -21.38 -2.29 3.58
C LYS A 239 -22.28 -3.43 3.14
N GLU A 240 -22.63 -3.50 1.86
CA GLU A 240 -23.49 -4.53 1.28
C GLU A 240 -22.87 -5.93 1.39
N PHE A 241 -21.55 -6.04 1.26
CA PHE A 241 -20.81 -7.30 1.30
C PHE A 241 -19.94 -7.51 2.55
N GLY A 242 -19.99 -6.60 3.53
CA GLY A 242 -19.22 -6.72 4.77
C GLY A 242 -17.71 -6.58 4.61
N LEU A 243 -17.23 -5.85 3.59
CA LEU A 243 -15.81 -5.75 3.25
C LEU A 243 -15.09 -4.70 4.09
N LYS A 244 -13.85 -4.98 4.47
CA LYS A 244 -12.88 -3.96 4.84
C LYS A 244 -12.50 -3.19 3.57
N ALA A 245 -12.54 -1.86 3.59
CA ALA A 245 -12.26 -1.08 2.39
C ALA A 245 -11.13 -0.07 2.58
N VAL A 246 -10.30 0.02 1.55
CA VAL A 246 -9.26 1.02 1.40
C VAL A 246 -9.62 1.89 0.20
N ILE A 247 -9.82 3.18 0.44
CA ILE A 247 -10.08 4.16 -0.62
C ILE A 247 -8.74 4.65 -1.16
N VAL A 248 -8.39 4.24 -2.36
CA VAL A 248 -7.14 4.61 -3.02
C VAL A 248 -7.34 5.93 -3.75
N HIS A 249 -6.35 6.83 -3.64
CA HIS A 249 -6.32 8.23 -4.08
C HIS A 249 -7.14 9.15 -3.21
N ALA A 250 -8.42 8.89 -3.02
CA ALA A 250 -9.34 9.71 -2.21
C ALA A 250 -9.23 11.22 -2.50
N THR A 251 -9.04 11.62 -3.76
CA THR A 251 -8.63 12.98 -4.16
C THR A 251 -9.58 14.08 -3.66
N GLU A 252 -10.89 13.83 -3.66
CA GLU A 252 -11.92 14.70 -3.08
C GLU A 252 -12.31 14.29 -1.65
N GLY A 253 -11.48 13.47 -0.97
CA GLY A 253 -11.75 12.97 0.38
C GLY A 253 -11.97 14.09 1.40
N TYR A 254 -11.26 15.22 1.25
CA TYR A 254 -11.43 16.39 2.11
C TYR A 254 -12.85 16.98 2.12
N LEU A 255 -13.65 16.73 1.06
CA LEU A 255 -15.06 17.18 1.01
C LEU A 255 -15.99 16.34 1.90
N ILE A 256 -15.59 15.13 2.27
CA ILE A 256 -16.40 14.16 3.02
C ILE A 256 -15.60 13.50 4.15
N ALA A 257 -14.50 14.13 4.59
CA ALA A 257 -13.61 13.55 5.58
C ALA A 257 -14.31 13.29 6.93
N ASP A 258 -15.24 14.16 7.32
CA ASP A 258 -16.10 14.00 8.51
C ASP A 258 -16.99 12.74 8.40
N ILE A 259 -17.49 12.42 7.23
CA ILE A 259 -18.29 11.21 6.99
C ILE A 259 -17.37 9.99 7.02
N LEU A 260 -16.25 10.01 6.25
CA LEU A 260 -15.30 8.92 6.20
C LEU A 260 -14.73 8.55 7.59
N GLY A 261 -14.48 9.56 8.44
CA GLY A 261 -13.96 9.37 9.80
C GLY A 261 -14.94 8.67 10.76
N THR A 262 -16.24 8.65 10.45
CA THR A 262 -17.24 7.92 11.23
C THR A 262 -17.44 6.48 10.74
N GLU A 263 -16.95 6.14 9.56
CA GLU A 263 -17.13 4.81 8.95
C GLU A 263 -16.12 3.80 9.51
N LYS A 264 -16.61 2.69 10.04
CA LYS A 264 -15.76 1.62 10.56
C LYS A 264 -15.18 0.75 9.44
N GLY A 265 -13.93 0.33 9.60
CA GLY A 265 -13.27 -0.56 8.64
C GLY A 265 -12.86 0.13 7.33
N ILE A 266 -12.84 1.46 7.32
CA ILE A 266 -12.42 2.27 6.18
C ILE A 266 -11.04 2.87 6.48
N ALA A 267 -10.17 2.81 5.47
CA ALA A 267 -8.89 3.51 5.44
C ALA A 267 -8.75 4.25 4.09
N ALA A 268 -7.82 5.19 4.02
CA ALA A 268 -7.54 5.93 2.80
C ALA A 268 -6.04 5.89 2.47
N ILE A 269 -5.73 5.85 1.18
CA ILE A 269 -4.40 6.07 0.64
C ILE A 269 -4.46 7.34 -0.19
N SER A 270 -3.86 8.42 0.30
CA SER A 270 -3.87 9.74 -0.35
C SER A 270 -2.70 9.87 -1.31
N GLY A 271 -2.97 10.24 -2.54
CA GLY A 271 -1.97 10.43 -3.60
C GLY A 271 -2.47 9.96 -4.95
N PRO A 272 -1.73 10.27 -6.03
CA PRO A 272 -0.51 11.08 -6.09
C PRO A 272 -0.78 12.55 -5.77
N VAL A 273 0.11 13.22 -5.02
CA VAL A 273 -0.07 14.65 -4.60
C VAL A 273 0.79 15.62 -5.41
N ILE A 274 1.89 15.13 -6.01
CA ILE A 274 2.82 15.93 -6.84
C ILE A 274 2.48 15.69 -8.32
N CYS A 275 1.26 15.95 -8.73
CA CYS A 275 0.85 15.82 -10.13
C CYS A 275 -0.13 16.94 -10.49
N ASP A 276 -0.35 17.12 -11.79
CA ASP A 276 -1.36 18.05 -12.28
C ASP A 276 -2.74 17.37 -12.35
N ARG A 277 -3.76 18.16 -12.59
CA ARG A 277 -5.15 17.73 -12.85
C ARG A 277 -5.29 17.18 -14.27
N CYS A 278 -4.59 16.08 -14.54
CA CYS A 278 -4.45 15.52 -15.89
C CYS A 278 -5.72 14.84 -16.44
N LYS A 279 -6.73 14.60 -15.60
CA LYS A 279 -8.02 14.03 -15.98
C LYS A 279 -9.19 14.65 -15.19
N PRO A 280 -10.43 14.63 -15.74
CA PRO A 280 -11.59 15.30 -15.14
C PRO A 280 -11.89 14.94 -13.69
N GLU A 281 -11.69 13.68 -13.29
CA GLU A 281 -11.95 13.23 -11.91
C GLU A 281 -10.94 13.79 -10.89
N MET A 282 -9.81 14.32 -11.37
CA MET A 282 -8.78 14.95 -10.52
C MET A 282 -8.98 16.46 -10.38
N LYS A 283 -10.04 17.05 -10.91
CA LYS A 283 -10.30 18.50 -10.83
C LYS A 283 -10.27 19.06 -9.39
N GLY A 284 -10.66 18.23 -8.41
CA GLY A 284 -10.67 18.55 -6.98
C GLY A 284 -9.35 18.31 -6.25
N LEU A 285 -8.25 18.00 -6.97
CA LEU A 285 -6.95 17.76 -6.34
C LEU A 285 -6.49 18.98 -5.51
N ASP A 286 -6.24 18.73 -4.21
CA ASP A 286 -5.79 19.73 -3.25
C ASP A 286 -4.81 19.09 -2.25
N ILE A 287 -3.67 19.73 -2.02
CA ILE A 287 -2.63 19.23 -1.11
C ILE A 287 -3.08 19.11 0.35
N LYS A 288 -4.18 19.81 0.74
CA LYS A 288 -4.76 19.70 2.08
C LYS A 288 -5.44 18.36 2.34
N ASN A 289 -5.75 17.57 1.30
CA ASN A 289 -6.56 16.36 1.39
C ASN A 289 -6.10 15.40 2.47
N THR A 290 -4.80 15.06 2.49
CA THR A 290 -4.24 14.15 3.49
C THR A 290 -4.42 14.68 4.91
N ALA A 291 -4.17 15.97 5.12
CA ALA A 291 -4.32 16.62 6.43
C ALA A 291 -5.79 16.60 6.91
N GLU A 292 -6.74 16.86 6.01
CA GLU A 292 -8.18 16.83 6.35
C GLU A 292 -8.65 15.43 6.69
N LEU A 293 -8.23 14.40 5.94
CA LEU A 293 -8.55 13.00 6.25
C LEU A 293 -8.03 12.61 7.64
N VAL A 294 -6.74 12.86 7.93
CA VAL A 294 -6.13 12.54 9.22
C VAL A 294 -6.80 13.31 10.37
N ARG A 295 -7.08 14.61 10.20
CA ARG A 295 -7.73 15.44 11.21
C ARG A 295 -9.13 14.93 11.58
N ASN A 296 -9.84 14.34 10.65
CA ASN A 296 -11.15 13.73 10.87
C ASN A 296 -11.10 12.26 11.31
N GLY A 297 -9.90 11.74 11.65
CA GLY A 297 -9.74 10.40 12.20
C GLY A 297 -9.72 9.26 11.18
N VAL A 298 -9.64 9.57 9.89
CA VAL A 298 -9.47 8.54 8.86
C VAL A 298 -8.05 7.99 8.94
N LYS A 299 -7.89 6.67 9.06
CA LYS A 299 -6.58 6.02 8.93
C LYS A 299 -6.06 6.26 7.52
N THR A 300 -4.97 7.04 7.39
CA THR A 300 -4.51 7.54 6.09
C THR A 300 -3.02 7.30 5.91
N SER A 301 -2.65 6.77 4.74
CA SER A 301 -1.28 6.69 4.24
C SER A 301 -1.12 7.54 2.98
N ILE A 302 0.12 7.64 2.50
CA ILE A 302 0.48 8.37 1.28
C ILE A 302 1.07 7.39 0.28
N CYS A 303 0.79 7.62 -1.02
CA CYS A 303 1.38 6.86 -2.12
C CYS A 303 1.95 7.76 -3.21
N THR A 304 2.82 7.17 -4.03
CA THR A 304 3.28 7.77 -5.29
C THR A 304 2.39 7.42 -6.45
N ASP A 305 1.68 6.28 -6.38
CA ASP A 305 1.01 5.71 -7.56
C ASP A 305 2.02 5.48 -8.70
N HIS A 306 3.26 5.06 -8.31
CA HIS A 306 4.34 4.85 -9.29
C HIS A 306 3.84 4.03 -10.49
N PRO A 307 4.07 4.47 -11.73
CA PRO A 307 5.03 5.49 -12.18
C PRO A 307 4.46 6.92 -12.33
N VAL A 308 3.24 7.21 -11.86
CA VAL A 308 2.65 8.57 -11.95
C VAL A 308 3.56 9.59 -11.25
N ILE A 309 4.03 9.28 -10.04
CA ILE A 309 5.16 9.94 -9.40
C ILE A 309 6.25 8.87 -9.27
N PRO A 310 7.48 9.10 -9.77
CA PRO A 310 8.56 8.15 -9.59
C PRO A 310 8.74 7.79 -8.11
N ILE A 311 8.94 6.50 -7.83
CA ILE A 311 8.91 5.92 -6.48
C ILE A 311 9.82 6.66 -5.48
N GLN A 312 11.00 7.10 -5.93
CA GLN A 312 11.97 7.82 -5.10
C GLN A 312 11.45 9.15 -4.53
N TYR A 313 10.31 9.66 -4.98
CA TYR A 313 9.69 10.89 -4.51
C TYR A 313 8.58 10.68 -3.45
N LEU A 314 8.47 9.48 -2.87
CA LEU A 314 7.56 9.23 -1.75
C LEU A 314 7.80 10.19 -0.56
N PRO A 315 9.06 10.46 -0.10
CA PRO A 315 9.31 11.45 0.95
C PRO A 315 8.87 12.87 0.57
N ALA A 316 9.04 13.26 -0.71
CA ALA A 316 8.58 14.55 -1.21
C ALA A 316 7.04 14.63 -1.23
N SER A 317 6.33 13.53 -1.52
CA SER A 317 4.86 13.46 -1.42
C SER A 317 4.40 13.68 0.02
N ALA A 318 5.10 13.13 1.01
CA ALA A 318 4.84 13.37 2.42
C ALA A 318 5.14 14.84 2.82
N ALA A 319 6.24 15.43 2.30
CA ALA A 319 6.54 16.85 2.50
C ALA A 319 5.44 17.76 1.93
N MET A 320 4.85 17.41 0.80
CA MET A 320 3.71 18.16 0.23
C MET A 320 2.47 18.05 1.11
N ALA A 321 2.22 16.91 1.76
CA ALA A 321 1.14 16.79 2.73
C ALA A 321 1.39 17.67 3.97
N VAL A 322 2.65 17.81 4.44
CA VAL A 322 3.02 18.76 5.50
C VAL A 322 2.72 20.20 5.06
N LYS A 323 3.10 20.57 3.83
CA LYS A 323 2.76 21.87 3.25
C LYS A 323 1.24 22.09 3.19
N GLY A 324 0.47 21.01 3.00
CA GLY A 324 -1.00 21.00 3.01
C GLY A 324 -1.64 21.07 4.40
N GLY A 325 -0.83 21.11 5.47
CA GLY A 325 -1.29 21.26 6.85
C GLY A 325 -1.28 19.98 7.69
N LEU A 326 -0.70 18.90 7.19
CA LEU A 326 -0.44 17.70 8.00
C LEU A 326 0.75 17.99 8.94
N ASP A 327 0.69 17.52 10.18
CA ASP A 327 1.86 17.63 11.05
C ASP A 327 2.99 16.68 10.60
N TYR A 328 4.22 17.04 10.96
CA TYR A 328 5.42 16.35 10.47
C TYR A 328 5.49 14.88 10.91
N GLU A 329 5.12 14.59 12.17
CA GLU A 329 5.14 13.21 12.69
C GLU A 329 4.07 12.35 11.98
N SER A 330 2.87 12.87 11.81
CA SER A 330 1.82 12.18 11.03
C SER A 330 2.22 11.97 9.57
N ALA A 331 3.02 12.85 8.97
CA ALA A 331 3.54 12.64 7.62
C ALA A 331 4.56 11.49 7.56
N LEU A 332 5.43 11.36 8.56
CA LEU A 332 6.33 10.22 8.70
C LEU A 332 5.54 8.91 8.96
N GLU A 333 4.56 8.97 9.86
CA GLU A 333 3.68 7.81 10.11
C GLU A 333 2.94 7.36 8.85
N ALA A 334 2.49 8.30 8.01
CA ALA A 334 1.74 8.01 6.79
C ALA A 334 2.53 7.23 5.73
N ILE A 335 3.86 7.31 5.75
CA ILE A 335 4.76 6.56 4.85
C ILE A 335 5.56 5.48 5.60
N THR A 336 5.15 5.11 6.82
CA THR A 336 5.75 4.05 7.63
C THR A 336 4.65 3.19 8.26
N ILE A 337 4.34 3.40 9.54
CA ILE A 337 3.41 2.55 10.30
C ILE A 337 1.98 2.59 9.76
N LYS A 338 1.46 3.74 9.30
CA LYS A 338 0.10 3.81 8.74
C LYS A 338 -0.02 3.06 7.42
N ALA A 339 1.00 3.14 6.57
CA ALA A 339 1.07 2.34 5.35
C ALA A 339 1.11 0.83 5.68
N ALA A 340 1.91 0.44 6.68
CA ALA A 340 1.99 -0.94 7.15
C ALA A 340 0.65 -1.44 7.73
N GLU A 341 -0.03 -0.64 8.55
CA GLU A 341 -1.34 -0.97 9.13
C GLU A 341 -2.44 -1.13 8.07
N ILE A 342 -2.43 -0.28 7.03
CA ILE A 342 -3.41 -0.36 5.93
C ILE A 342 -3.17 -1.60 5.07
N ALA A 343 -1.91 -1.97 4.87
CA ALA A 343 -1.52 -3.17 4.14
C ALA A 343 -1.54 -4.46 4.99
N ASP A 344 -1.91 -4.37 6.29
CA ASP A 344 -1.90 -5.49 7.25
C ASP A 344 -0.53 -6.21 7.31
N ILE A 345 0.56 -5.43 7.29
CA ILE A 345 1.96 -5.89 7.45
C ILE A 345 2.65 -5.25 8.66
N ASP A 346 1.92 -4.54 9.49
CA ASP A 346 2.43 -3.83 10.67
C ASP A 346 3.05 -4.75 11.73
N LYS A 347 2.70 -6.03 11.74
CA LYS A 347 3.36 -7.04 12.58
C LYS A 347 4.78 -7.37 12.10
N THR A 348 5.09 -7.09 10.84
CA THR A 348 6.36 -7.43 10.20
C THR A 348 7.29 -6.23 10.09
N THR A 349 6.76 -5.06 9.72
CA THR A 349 7.54 -3.86 9.40
C THR A 349 6.80 -2.56 9.78
N GLY A 350 7.29 -1.40 9.37
CA GLY A 350 6.64 -0.08 9.55
C GLY A 350 6.98 0.62 10.87
N SER A 351 7.62 -0.05 11.83
CA SER A 351 8.12 0.56 13.08
C SER A 351 9.39 -0.13 13.58
N ILE A 352 10.20 0.58 14.36
CA ILE A 352 11.35 0.03 15.07
C ILE A 352 10.89 -0.59 16.38
N THR A 353 10.49 -1.84 16.33
CA THR A 353 9.93 -2.61 17.45
C THR A 353 10.57 -3.98 17.50
N VAL A 354 10.90 -4.47 18.71
CA VAL A 354 11.48 -5.81 18.90
C VAL A 354 10.59 -6.88 18.27
N GLY A 355 11.22 -7.78 17.51
CA GLY A 355 10.55 -8.87 16.78
C GLY A 355 10.20 -8.56 15.33
N LYS A 356 10.14 -7.29 14.93
CA LYS A 356 9.92 -6.90 13.53
C LYS A 356 11.20 -7.06 12.69
N ASP A 357 11.03 -7.04 11.38
CA ASP A 357 12.15 -7.04 10.44
C ASP A 357 12.99 -5.77 10.64
N ALA A 358 14.31 -5.93 10.52
CA ALA A 358 15.21 -4.80 10.52
C ALA A 358 15.18 -4.10 9.15
N ASP A 359 14.05 -3.42 8.89
CA ASP A 359 13.85 -2.51 7.77
C ASP A 359 13.99 -1.10 8.31
N ILE A 360 15.16 -0.53 8.17
CA ILE A 360 15.54 0.72 8.84
C ILE A 360 16.39 1.60 7.94
N GLN A 361 16.40 2.88 8.25
CA GLN A 361 17.19 3.89 7.54
C GLN A 361 17.77 4.93 8.50
N LEU A 362 18.98 5.42 8.18
CA LEU A 362 19.70 6.41 8.96
C LEU A 362 19.91 7.69 8.16
N TYR A 363 19.51 8.82 8.72
CA TYR A 363 19.67 10.15 8.12
C TYR A 363 20.53 11.08 8.96
N HIS A 364 21.24 11.99 8.30
CA HIS A 364 21.89 13.16 8.90
C HIS A 364 21.20 14.46 8.48
N GLY A 365 19.91 14.51 8.59
CA GLY A 365 19.10 15.67 8.20
C GLY A 365 17.62 15.32 8.16
N ASN A 366 16.83 16.17 7.51
CA ASN A 366 15.40 15.96 7.37
C ASN A 366 15.12 14.86 6.32
N PRO A 367 14.51 13.73 6.69
CA PRO A 367 14.20 12.64 5.74
C PRO A 367 13.15 13.02 4.69
N LEU A 368 12.35 14.08 4.92
CA LEU A 368 11.38 14.58 3.93
C LEU A 368 11.97 15.64 2.98
N ASP A 369 13.24 16.03 3.17
CA ASP A 369 13.93 16.92 2.23
C ASP A 369 14.36 16.14 0.98
N ILE A 370 13.94 16.62 -0.19
CA ILE A 370 14.25 15.97 -1.48
C ILE A 370 15.75 15.90 -1.75
N ALA A 371 16.54 16.83 -1.22
CA ALA A 371 17.99 16.87 -1.37
C ALA A 371 18.74 15.94 -0.40
N ASN A 372 18.05 15.36 0.59
CA ASN A 372 18.66 14.55 1.63
C ASN A 372 18.41 13.06 1.35
N GLU A 373 19.48 12.27 1.41
CA GLU A 373 19.44 10.81 1.23
C GLU A 373 19.85 10.09 2.51
N PRO A 374 19.36 8.87 2.75
CA PRO A 374 19.81 8.09 3.90
C PRO A 374 21.28 7.68 3.74
N GLU A 375 22.07 7.81 4.81
CA GLU A 375 23.45 7.29 4.86
C GLU A 375 23.47 5.76 4.85
N LEU A 376 22.41 5.14 5.41
CA LEU A 376 22.26 3.70 5.49
C LEU A 376 20.81 3.31 5.26
N VAL A 377 20.61 2.28 4.46
CA VAL A 377 19.33 1.57 4.31
C VAL A 377 19.57 0.09 4.60
N MET A 378 18.75 -0.50 5.46
CA MET A 378 18.79 -1.91 5.79
C MET A 378 17.42 -2.52 5.52
N ILE A 379 17.37 -3.69 4.90
CA ILE A 379 16.15 -4.43 4.57
C ILE A 379 16.33 -5.88 5.02
N GLY A 380 15.47 -6.32 5.94
CA GLY A 380 15.58 -7.66 6.53
C GLY A 380 16.96 -7.93 7.14
N GLY A 381 17.57 -6.90 7.77
CA GLY A 381 18.88 -6.98 8.39
C GLY A 381 20.08 -6.94 7.43
N LYS A 382 19.85 -6.77 6.12
CA LYS A 382 20.90 -6.65 5.10
C LYS A 382 21.04 -5.20 4.67
N ILE A 383 22.27 -4.70 4.72
CA ILE A 383 22.58 -3.34 4.26
C ILE A 383 22.50 -3.30 2.74
N ASN A 384 21.76 -2.31 2.22
CA ASN A 384 21.73 -2.00 0.80
C ASN A 384 23.03 -1.24 0.47
N SER A 385 23.89 -1.86 -0.31
CA SER A 385 25.18 -1.30 -0.74
C SER A 385 25.05 -0.66 -2.12
#